data_1f65bb5d87522d77424c7d634419fa85
#
_entry.id   1f65bb5d87522d77424c7d634419fa85
#
_cell.length_a   1.000
_cell.length_b   1.000
_cell.length_c   1.000
_cell.angle_alpha   90.00
_cell.angle_beta   90.00
_cell.angle_gamma   90.00
#
_symmetry.space_group_name_H-M   'P 1'
#
loop_
_entity.id
_entity.type
_entity.pdbx_description
1 polymer ?
#
loop_
_entity_poly.entity_id
_entity_poly.type
_entity_poly.pdbx_seq_one_letter_code
_entity_poly.pdbx_strand_id
1 'polypeptide(L)'
;LRSKYADRRDYAGEEWSGFKQRQWMLGYSFEHEFDSGWGFNQKARYFDVDTHQNSVYATGTGSEVYQLNRFAYTTDEDLKSFNIDNQVTKTVALGDWKHHLLAGFDYQRLNSHFHYRYASTTPGMDMRNPDYSQIHESALGLYTAQKNRLSYQQNGYYLQDQVEFGGLSLLGSLRYDDYRSVTTDYLQNGDKAWVSQDRVTKRLGALYAFDNGISPFISYSEGFAPVSPQGTLVAKDVKPTTSKQVEGGVKYLLADY
;
A
#
# COMPACT_ATOMS: atom_id res chain seq x y z
N LEU A 1 7.86 -12.36 -28.39
CA LEU A 1 9.07 -12.21 -29.21
C LEU A 1 10.02 -13.39 -28.96
N ARG A 2 9.67 -14.60 -29.42
CA ARG A 2 10.65 -15.67 -29.60
C ARG A 2 11.27 -15.49 -30.99
N SER A 3 12.14 -14.50 -31.13
CA SER A 3 12.85 -14.35 -32.38
C SER A 3 14.02 -15.31 -32.39
N LYS A 4 14.32 -15.92 -33.55
CA LYS A 4 15.55 -16.70 -33.73
C LYS A 4 16.85 -15.86 -33.61
N TYR A 5 16.68 -14.56 -33.32
CA TYR A 5 17.75 -13.56 -33.22
C TYR A 5 18.09 -13.17 -31.77
N ALA A 6 17.31 -13.59 -30.75
CA ALA A 6 17.55 -13.27 -29.36
C ALA A 6 17.86 -14.52 -28.55
N ASP A 7 18.94 -14.50 -27.78
CA ASP A 7 19.24 -15.51 -26.76
C ASP A 7 18.30 -15.30 -25.55
N ARG A 8 18.16 -16.33 -24.71
CA ARG A 8 17.40 -16.25 -23.45
C ARG A 8 17.98 -15.25 -22.44
N ARG A 9 19.25 -14.91 -22.59
CA ARG A 9 20.00 -13.99 -21.74
C ARG A 9 19.92 -12.55 -22.23
N ASP A 10 19.43 -12.32 -23.46
CA ASP A 10 19.30 -10.99 -24.01
C ASP A 10 18.09 -10.30 -23.40
N TYR A 11 18.24 -9.02 -23.08
CA TYR A 11 17.20 -8.16 -22.54
C TYR A 11 17.18 -6.80 -23.30
N ALA A 12 16.09 -6.07 -23.18
CA ALA A 12 15.92 -4.80 -23.91
C ALA A 12 16.42 -3.56 -23.13
N GLY A 13 17.01 -3.79 -21.96
CA GLY A 13 17.50 -2.73 -21.08
C GLY A 13 18.87 -2.18 -21.47
N GLU A 14 19.49 -1.48 -20.55
CA GLU A 14 20.82 -0.87 -20.68
C GLU A 14 21.57 -0.96 -19.35
N GLU A 15 22.90 -0.82 -19.38
CA GLU A 15 23.72 -0.69 -18.18
C GLU A 15 23.34 0.54 -17.34
N TRP A 16 22.80 1.58 -17.97
CA TRP A 16 22.24 2.75 -17.31
C TRP A 16 21.00 2.43 -16.45
N SER A 17 20.26 1.35 -16.77
CA SER A 17 19.09 0.96 -16.03
C SER A 17 19.46 0.50 -14.61
N GLY A 18 18.73 0.99 -13.63
CA GLY A 18 18.99 0.66 -12.25
C GLY A 18 17.88 1.15 -11.31
N PHE A 19 17.81 0.51 -10.17
CA PHE A 19 16.92 0.89 -9.08
C PHE A 19 17.76 1.05 -7.82
N LYS A 20 17.72 2.24 -7.23
CA LYS A 20 18.40 2.54 -5.97
C LYS A 20 17.36 2.98 -4.96
N GLN A 21 17.38 2.37 -3.80
CA GLN A 21 16.52 2.76 -2.69
C GLN A 21 17.36 2.89 -1.42
N ARG A 22 17.14 3.98 -0.71
CA ARG A 22 17.64 4.20 0.64
C ARG A 22 16.43 4.39 1.55
N GLN A 23 16.34 3.59 2.59
CA GLN A 23 15.27 3.70 3.55
C GLN A 23 15.78 3.55 4.97
N TRP A 24 15.13 4.23 5.89
CA TRP A 24 15.28 4.01 7.31
C TRP A 24 13.94 4.12 8.02
N MET A 25 13.85 3.45 9.15
CA MET A 25 12.64 3.41 9.94
C MET A 25 13.01 3.45 11.42
N LEU A 26 12.28 4.25 12.16
CA LEU A 26 12.34 4.28 13.62
C LEU A 26 10.92 4.06 14.16
N GLY A 27 10.79 3.20 15.15
CA GLY A 27 9.49 2.95 15.78
C GLY A 27 9.65 2.39 17.18
N TYR A 28 8.55 2.41 17.91
CA TYR A 28 8.43 1.77 19.22
C TYR A 28 7.07 1.12 19.39
N SER A 29 6.99 0.17 20.32
CA SER A 29 5.78 -0.40 20.88
C SER A 29 5.85 -0.25 22.40
N PHE A 30 4.79 0.30 22.96
CA PHE A 30 4.59 0.43 24.39
C PHE A 30 3.31 -0.30 24.77
N GLU A 31 3.39 -1.17 25.77
CA GLU A 31 2.27 -1.94 26.30
C GLU A 31 2.26 -1.83 27.82
N HIS A 32 1.11 -1.59 28.39
CA HIS A 32 0.94 -1.50 29.83
C HIS A 32 -0.42 -2.08 30.25
N GLU A 33 -0.41 -2.95 31.26
CA GLU A 33 -1.59 -3.46 31.92
C GLU A 33 -1.69 -2.86 33.32
N PHE A 34 -2.80 -2.21 33.59
CA PHE A 34 -3.12 -1.61 34.90
C PHE A 34 -3.72 -2.65 35.84
N ASP A 35 -3.53 -2.50 37.16
CA ASP A 35 -4.11 -3.37 38.18
C ASP A 35 -5.64 -3.44 38.10
N SER A 36 -6.27 -2.40 37.56
CA SER A 36 -7.71 -2.35 37.28
C SER A 36 -8.15 -3.26 36.10
N GLY A 37 -7.20 -3.94 35.45
CA GLY A 37 -7.44 -4.82 34.29
C GLY A 37 -7.71 -4.06 32.99
N TRP A 38 -7.40 -2.76 32.91
CA TRP A 38 -7.32 -2.04 31.65
C TRP A 38 -5.93 -2.26 31.01
N GLY A 39 -5.90 -2.48 29.71
CA GLY A 39 -4.67 -2.48 28.92
C GLY A 39 -4.57 -1.20 28.09
N PHE A 40 -3.36 -0.71 27.90
CA PHE A 40 -3.03 0.38 26.98
C PHE A 40 -1.88 -0.05 26.07
N ASN A 41 -2.09 0.05 24.75
CA ASN A 41 -1.09 -0.24 23.74
C ASN A 41 -0.90 0.99 22.87
N GLN A 42 0.38 1.37 22.64
CA GLN A 42 0.72 2.41 21.68
C GLN A 42 1.86 1.92 20.79
N LYS A 43 1.66 2.07 19.47
CA LYS A 43 2.68 1.78 18.48
C LYS A 43 2.88 3.01 17.61
N ALA A 44 4.13 3.45 17.48
CA ALA A 44 4.46 4.54 16.59
C ALA A 44 5.62 4.16 15.66
N ARG A 45 5.59 4.69 14.44
CA ARG A 45 6.60 4.45 13.43
C ARG A 45 6.78 5.67 12.53
N TYR A 46 8.01 6.05 12.35
CA TYR A 46 8.44 6.99 11.32
C TYR A 46 9.22 6.24 10.25
N PHE A 47 8.99 6.58 9.00
CA PHE A 47 9.55 5.93 7.83
C PHE A 47 9.98 6.99 6.81
N ASP A 48 11.19 6.85 6.26
CA ASP A 48 11.79 7.77 5.28
C ASP A 48 12.40 6.93 4.16
N VAL A 49 12.03 7.22 2.93
CA VAL A 49 12.46 6.48 1.73
C VAL A 49 12.84 7.45 0.63
N ASP A 50 14.03 7.28 0.09
CA ASP A 50 14.47 7.88 -1.16
C ASP A 50 14.62 6.80 -2.22
N THR A 51 14.02 6.98 -3.37
CA THR A 51 14.06 6.04 -4.49
C THR A 51 14.50 6.77 -5.75
N HIS A 52 15.43 6.18 -6.47
CA HIS A 52 15.84 6.60 -7.79
C HIS A 52 15.82 5.41 -8.75
N GLN A 53 15.13 5.54 -9.86
CA GLN A 53 15.04 4.50 -10.88
C GLN A 53 15.35 5.08 -12.26
N ASN A 54 16.26 4.42 -12.96
CA ASN A 54 16.47 4.55 -14.39
C ASN A 54 15.98 3.28 -15.08
N SER A 55 15.25 3.41 -16.17
CA SER A 55 14.72 2.24 -16.85
C SER A 55 14.69 2.44 -18.36
N VAL A 56 15.03 1.37 -19.07
CA VAL A 56 14.88 1.25 -20.50
C VAL A 56 14.15 -0.05 -20.80
N TYR A 57 13.12 0.00 -21.62
CA TYR A 57 12.36 -1.17 -22.02
C TYR A 57 11.93 -1.10 -23.49
N ALA A 58 11.66 -2.26 -24.07
CA ALA A 58 11.17 -2.35 -25.43
C ALA A 58 9.71 -1.93 -25.54
N THR A 59 9.38 -1.09 -26.51
CA THR A 59 8.03 -0.67 -26.84
C THR A 59 7.46 -1.38 -28.06
N GLY A 60 8.29 -2.10 -28.81
CA GLY A 60 7.91 -2.84 -29.99
C GLY A 60 9.11 -3.15 -30.89
N THR A 61 8.85 -3.69 -32.06
CA THR A 61 9.87 -3.87 -33.11
C THR A 61 9.98 -2.60 -33.97
N GLY A 62 11.19 -2.34 -34.48
CA GLY A 62 11.46 -1.30 -35.46
C GLY A 62 11.01 -1.70 -36.87
N SER A 63 11.66 -1.13 -37.89
CA SER A 63 11.42 -1.47 -39.31
C SER A 63 11.76 -2.92 -39.62
N GLU A 64 12.72 -3.49 -38.91
CA GLU A 64 13.14 -4.89 -39.02
C GLU A 64 12.80 -5.65 -37.74
N VAL A 65 12.43 -6.92 -37.86
CA VAL A 65 11.99 -7.79 -36.75
C VAL A 65 13.03 -7.99 -35.64
N TYR A 66 14.29 -7.78 -35.97
CA TYR A 66 15.43 -7.87 -35.01
C TYR A 66 15.77 -6.53 -34.37
N GLN A 67 15.18 -5.43 -34.81
CA GLN A 67 15.35 -4.11 -34.20
C GLN A 67 14.25 -3.87 -33.17
N LEU A 68 14.63 -3.42 -31.97
CA LEU A 68 13.71 -3.01 -30.94
C LEU A 68 13.64 -1.49 -30.86
N ASN A 69 12.43 -0.96 -30.84
CA ASN A 69 12.17 0.37 -30.35
C ASN A 69 12.18 0.33 -28.82
N ARG A 70 12.82 1.33 -28.21
CA ARG A 70 12.97 1.39 -26.76
C ARG A 70 12.49 2.72 -26.22
N PHE A 71 12.18 2.72 -24.93
CA PHE A 71 11.76 3.90 -24.18
C PHE A 71 12.58 4.00 -22.90
N ALA A 72 13.16 5.18 -22.66
CA ALA A 72 13.96 5.46 -21.47
C ALA A 72 13.26 6.48 -20.57
N TYR A 73 13.26 6.20 -19.29
CA TYR A 73 12.71 7.12 -18.27
C TYR A 73 13.51 7.05 -16.97
N THR A 74 13.30 8.06 -16.15
CA THR A 74 13.81 8.11 -14.77
C THR A 74 12.71 8.60 -13.83
N THR A 75 12.68 8.03 -12.64
CA THR A 75 11.83 8.49 -11.52
C THR A 75 12.69 8.78 -10.31
N ASP A 76 12.38 9.87 -9.65
CA ASP A 76 12.90 10.23 -8.33
C ASP A 76 11.71 10.37 -7.38
N GLU A 77 11.72 9.64 -6.27
CA GLU A 77 10.70 9.75 -5.23
C GLU A 77 11.33 9.84 -3.85
N ASP A 78 10.92 10.82 -3.06
CA ASP A 78 11.14 10.85 -1.62
C ASP A 78 9.80 10.77 -0.88
N LEU A 79 9.73 9.89 0.12
CA LEU A 79 8.53 9.62 0.89
C LEU A 79 8.85 9.63 2.37
N LYS A 80 8.06 10.39 3.15
CA LYS A 80 8.11 10.45 4.61
C LYS A 80 6.75 10.13 5.18
N SER A 81 6.70 9.16 6.10
CA SER A 81 5.46 8.73 6.73
C SER A 81 5.63 8.64 8.25
N PHE A 82 4.62 9.12 8.96
CA PHE A 82 4.46 8.93 10.39
C PHE A 82 3.13 8.24 10.67
N ASN A 83 3.17 7.20 11.50
CA ASN A 83 2.00 6.45 11.92
C ASN A 83 2.04 6.29 13.43
N ILE A 84 0.89 6.46 14.08
CA ILE A 84 0.71 6.15 15.50
C ILE A 84 -0.65 5.48 15.69
N ASP A 85 -0.68 4.42 16.48
CA ASP A 85 -1.88 3.70 16.86
C ASP A 85 -1.95 3.59 18.38
N ASN A 86 -3.08 3.93 18.95
CA ASN A 86 -3.35 3.91 20.38
C ASN A 86 -4.55 3.04 20.63
N GLN A 87 -4.43 2.08 21.53
CA GLN A 87 -5.48 1.12 21.87
C GLN A 87 -5.69 1.06 23.36
N VAL A 88 -6.94 0.99 23.76
CA VAL A 88 -7.35 0.67 25.12
C VAL A 88 -8.15 -0.62 25.08
N THR A 89 -7.82 -1.55 25.96
CA THR A 89 -8.46 -2.86 26.05
C THR A 89 -9.01 -3.11 27.43
N LYS A 90 -10.09 -3.91 27.50
CA LYS A 90 -10.67 -4.38 28.76
C LYS A 90 -11.34 -5.73 28.56
N THR A 91 -11.05 -6.67 29.43
CA THR A 91 -11.82 -7.91 29.52
C THR A 91 -12.85 -7.79 30.63
N VAL A 92 -14.12 -8.12 30.32
CA VAL A 92 -15.24 -8.08 31.25
C VAL A 92 -15.99 -9.40 31.20
N ALA A 93 -16.22 -10.01 32.35
CA ALA A 93 -17.07 -11.20 32.48
C ALA A 93 -18.49 -10.78 32.93
N LEU A 94 -19.52 -11.23 32.20
CA LEU A 94 -20.93 -11.04 32.51
C LEU A 94 -21.60 -12.40 32.56
N GLY A 95 -21.62 -13.01 33.73
CA GLY A 95 -21.98 -14.42 33.90
C GLY A 95 -20.99 -15.31 33.12
N ASP A 96 -21.51 -16.19 32.26
CA ASP A 96 -20.69 -17.09 31.42
C ASP A 96 -20.15 -16.43 30.14
N TRP A 97 -20.51 -15.19 29.90
CA TRP A 97 -20.06 -14.41 28.75
C TRP A 97 -18.80 -13.63 29.08
N LYS A 98 -17.79 -13.77 28.25
CA LYS A 98 -16.52 -13.02 28.36
C LYS A 98 -16.37 -12.09 27.20
N HIS A 99 -16.32 -10.80 27.48
CA HIS A 99 -16.16 -9.74 26.50
C HIS A 99 -14.72 -9.24 26.48
N HIS A 100 -14.11 -9.20 25.30
CA HIS A 100 -12.80 -8.58 25.05
C HIS A 100 -13.01 -7.29 24.26
N LEU A 101 -13.15 -6.20 25.00
CA LEU A 101 -13.39 -4.88 24.45
C LEU A 101 -12.08 -4.22 24.01
N LEU A 102 -12.11 -3.58 22.86
CA LEU A 102 -11.01 -2.77 22.34
C LEU A 102 -11.57 -1.49 21.75
N ALA A 103 -11.00 -0.34 22.13
CA ALA A 103 -11.20 0.94 21.51
C ALA A 103 -9.85 1.51 21.05
N GLY A 104 -9.80 2.07 19.86
CA GLY A 104 -8.55 2.59 19.34
C GLY A 104 -8.71 3.84 18.48
N PHE A 105 -7.60 4.53 18.37
CA PHE A 105 -7.41 5.68 17.49
C PHE A 105 -6.05 5.57 16.81
N ASP A 106 -6.05 5.62 15.50
CA ASP A 106 -4.83 5.72 14.71
C ASP A 106 -4.76 7.01 13.88
N TYR A 107 -3.54 7.47 13.69
CA TYR A 107 -3.23 8.61 12.86
C TYR A 107 -2.10 8.25 11.92
N GLN A 108 -2.27 8.61 10.66
CA GLN A 108 -1.25 8.48 9.63
C GLN A 108 -1.07 9.82 8.90
N ARG A 109 0.19 10.19 8.68
CA ARG A 109 0.57 11.30 7.81
C ARG A 109 1.66 10.85 6.86
N LEU A 110 1.50 11.23 5.58
CA LEU A 110 2.47 10.95 4.54
C LEU A 110 2.72 12.21 3.72
N ASN A 111 3.98 12.42 3.34
CA ASN A 111 4.40 13.36 2.32
C ASN A 111 5.28 12.62 1.32
N SER A 112 4.98 12.77 0.04
CA SER A 112 5.79 12.23 -1.05
C SER A 112 6.03 13.31 -2.08
N HIS A 113 7.25 13.36 -2.63
CA HIS A 113 7.59 14.12 -3.81
C HIS A 113 7.91 13.11 -4.91
N PHE A 114 7.34 13.32 -6.07
CA PHE A 114 7.51 12.45 -7.22
C PHE A 114 7.92 13.28 -8.44
N HIS A 115 9.01 12.85 -9.10
CA HIS A 115 9.51 13.47 -10.31
C HIS A 115 9.74 12.39 -11.37
N TYR A 116 8.97 12.44 -12.44
CA TYR A 116 9.07 11.55 -13.58
C TYR A 116 9.55 12.30 -14.82
N ARG A 117 10.61 11.78 -15.43
CA ARG A 117 11.19 12.30 -16.66
C ARG A 117 11.32 11.16 -17.66
N TYR A 118 11.16 11.46 -18.93
CA TYR A 118 11.37 10.49 -20.01
C TYR A 118 12.15 11.11 -21.17
N ALA A 119 12.79 10.26 -21.96
CA ALA A 119 13.49 10.68 -23.17
C ALA A 119 12.50 10.85 -24.32
N SER A 120 12.58 11.97 -25.04
CA SER A 120 11.80 12.17 -26.27
C SER A 120 12.20 11.19 -27.37
N THR A 121 13.46 10.78 -27.37
CA THR A 121 14.04 9.77 -28.28
C THR A 121 14.94 8.84 -27.48
N THR A 122 14.82 7.55 -27.71
CA THR A 122 15.67 6.54 -27.12
C THR A 122 16.32 5.72 -28.24
N PRO A 123 17.64 5.51 -28.22
CA PRO A 123 18.29 4.63 -29.19
C PRO A 123 17.64 3.24 -29.21
N GLY A 124 17.32 2.73 -30.40
CA GLY A 124 16.87 1.36 -30.58
C GLY A 124 17.97 0.33 -30.27
N MET A 125 17.66 -0.95 -30.36
CA MET A 125 18.63 -2.03 -30.16
C MET A 125 18.52 -3.05 -31.29
N ASP A 126 19.67 -3.45 -31.85
CA ASP A 126 19.74 -4.60 -32.76
C ASP A 126 19.97 -5.88 -31.94
N MET A 127 18.96 -6.75 -31.91
CA MET A 127 19.00 -8.01 -31.13
C MET A 127 19.98 -9.06 -31.67
N ARG A 128 20.53 -8.85 -32.86
CA ARG A 128 21.59 -9.74 -33.42
C ARG A 128 22.97 -9.43 -32.84
N ASN A 129 23.16 -8.19 -32.38
CA ASN A 129 24.38 -7.70 -31.73
C ASN A 129 23.99 -6.66 -30.67
N PRO A 130 23.43 -7.10 -29.52
CA PRO A 130 22.96 -6.19 -28.48
C PRO A 130 24.12 -5.38 -27.89
N ASP A 131 23.96 -4.06 -27.89
CA ASP A 131 24.85 -3.12 -27.20
C ASP A 131 24.09 -2.46 -26.05
N TYR A 132 24.53 -2.74 -24.83
CA TYR A 132 23.90 -2.29 -23.59
C TYR A 132 24.50 -0.98 -23.03
N SER A 133 25.44 -0.37 -23.77
CA SER A 133 26.17 0.84 -23.36
C SER A 133 25.79 2.10 -24.15
N GLN A 134 24.72 2.03 -24.96
CA GLN A 134 24.34 3.11 -25.88
C GLN A 134 23.71 4.33 -25.20
N ILE A 135 23.17 4.17 -23.98
CA ILE A 135 22.39 5.17 -23.31
C ILE A 135 23.17 5.82 -22.17
N HIS A 136 23.40 7.13 -22.33
CA HIS A 136 23.96 8.00 -21.31
C HIS A 136 22.93 9.08 -20.97
N GLU A 137 22.65 9.32 -19.69
CA GLU A 137 21.63 10.28 -19.24
C GLU A 137 21.79 11.66 -19.87
N SER A 138 23.03 12.15 -19.96
CA SER A 138 23.34 13.46 -20.55
C SER A 138 22.97 13.60 -22.04
N ALA A 139 22.83 12.48 -22.76
CA ALA A 139 22.47 12.45 -24.17
C ALA A 139 20.97 12.23 -24.42
N LEU A 140 20.20 11.86 -23.39
CA LEU A 140 18.79 11.49 -23.56
C LEU A 140 17.84 12.69 -23.75
N GLY A 141 18.22 13.91 -23.40
CA GLY A 141 17.32 15.06 -23.45
C GLY A 141 16.04 14.81 -22.66
N LEU A 142 16.16 14.45 -21.38
CA LEU A 142 15.05 14.08 -20.53
C LEU A 142 14.05 15.22 -20.35
N TYR A 143 12.79 14.92 -20.64
CA TYR A 143 11.66 15.82 -20.50
C TYR A 143 10.87 15.50 -19.21
N THR A 144 10.58 16.52 -18.39
CA THR A 144 9.75 16.34 -17.19
C THR A 144 8.29 16.18 -17.57
N ALA A 145 7.74 15.01 -17.33
CA ALA A 145 6.33 14.70 -17.60
C ALA A 145 5.45 14.84 -16.36
N GLN A 146 6.03 14.65 -15.17
CA GLN A 146 5.31 14.80 -13.91
C GLN A 146 6.26 15.28 -12.83
N LYS A 147 5.82 16.28 -12.06
CA LYS A 147 6.51 16.77 -10.88
C LYS A 147 5.47 17.23 -9.87
N ASN A 148 5.24 16.44 -8.86
CA ASN A 148 4.20 16.71 -7.88
C ASN A 148 4.64 16.40 -6.44
N ARG A 149 3.84 16.92 -5.51
CA ARG A 149 3.90 16.58 -4.09
C ARG A 149 2.53 16.10 -3.65
N LEU A 150 2.47 14.92 -3.06
CA LEU A 150 1.32 14.42 -2.33
C LEU A 150 1.55 14.59 -0.84
N SER A 151 0.58 15.17 -0.15
CA SER A 151 0.53 15.19 1.31
C SER A 151 -0.83 14.70 1.73
N TYR A 152 -0.91 13.69 2.61
CA TYR A 152 -2.17 13.26 3.20
C TYR A 152 -2.06 13.01 4.69
N GLN A 153 -3.23 13.03 5.32
CA GLN A 153 -3.47 12.57 6.69
C GLN A 153 -4.72 11.71 6.72
N GLN A 154 -4.70 10.72 7.57
CA GLN A 154 -5.85 9.85 7.86
C GLN A 154 -5.97 9.66 9.35
N ASN A 155 -7.20 9.78 9.85
CA ASN A 155 -7.57 9.48 11.22
C ASN A 155 -8.51 8.27 11.20
N GLY A 156 -8.24 7.29 12.03
CA GLY A 156 -9.09 6.11 12.19
C GLY A 156 -9.54 5.97 13.64
N TYR A 157 -10.85 5.82 13.86
CA TYR A 157 -11.46 5.54 15.17
C TYR A 157 -12.13 4.19 15.09
N TYR A 158 -11.87 3.30 16.03
CA TYR A 158 -12.43 1.96 15.97
C TYR A 158 -12.78 1.41 17.32
N LEU A 159 -13.82 0.58 17.30
CA LEU A 159 -14.32 -0.17 18.45
C LEU A 159 -14.49 -1.64 18.04
N GLN A 160 -14.16 -2.56 18.93
CA GLN A 160 -14.32 -3.98 18.74
C GLN A 160 -14.75 -4.65 20.03
N ASP A 161 -15.66 -5.62 19.92
CA ASP A 161 -15.97 -6.58 20.98
C ASP A 161 -15.82 -7.99 20.42
N GLN A 162 -15.02 -8.79 21.10
CA GLN A 162 -14.98 -10.23 20.89
C GLN A 162 -15.62 -10.90 22.11
N VAL A 163 -16.66 -11.66 21.86
CA VAL A 163 -17.47 -12.30 22.89
C VAL A 163 -17.25 -13.80 22.86
N GLU A 164 -16.95 -14.38 24.00
CA GLU A 164 -16.80 -15.84 24.20
C GLU A 164 -17.88 -16.38 25.14
N PHE A 165 -18.48 -17.48 24.73
CA PHE A 165 -19.45 -18.22 25.54
C PHE A 165 -19.36 -19.73 25.22
N GLY A 166 -18.83 -20.53 26.14
CA GLY A 166 -18.53 -21.93 25.87
C GLY A 166 -17.64 -22.09 24.63
N GLY A 167 -18.07 -22.85 23.63
CA GLY A 167 -17.39 -23.01 22.35
C GLY A 167 -17.67 -21.89 21.33
N LEU A 168 -18.57 -20.95 21.63
CA LEU A 168 -18.97 -19.88 20.72
C LEU A 168 -18.03 -18.66 20.86
N SER A 169 -17.51 -18.16 19.74
CA SER A 169 -16.81 -16.88 19.67
C SER A 169 -17.50 -15.99 18.63
N LEU A 170 -17.88 -14.79 19.05
CA LEU A 170 -18.47 -13.75 18.18
C LEU A 170 -17.54 -12.54 18.12
N LEU A 171 -17.44 -11.93 16.95
CA LEU A 171 -16.68 -10.69 16.72
C LEU A 171 -17.60 -9.63 16.13
N GLY A 172 -17.63 -8.46 16.74
CA GLY A 172 -18.21 -7.24 16.18
C GLY A 172 -17.19 -6.11 16.19
N SER A 173 -17.03 -5.41 15.05
CA SER A 173 -16.12 -4.26 14.95
C SER A 173 -16.71 -3.18 14.05
N LEU A 174 -16.54 -1.93 14.46
CA LEU A 174 -16.85 -0.73 13.68
C LEU A 174 -15.61 0.15 13.61
N ARG A 175 -15.36 0.74 12.43
CA ARG A 175 -14.29 1.69 12.21
C ARG A 175 -14.78 2.87 11.38
N TYR A 176 -14.44 4.08 11.80
CA TYR A 176 -14.61 5.31 11.03
C TYR A 176 -13.24 5.84 10.61
N ASP A 177 -13.07 6.10 9.31
CA ASP A 177 -11.90 6.70 8.73
C ASP A 177 -12.23 8.09 8.15
N ASP A 178 -11.41 9.10 8.45
CA ASP A 178 -11.40 10.44 7.83
C ASP A 178 -10.04 10.65 7.14
N TYR A 179 -10.07 10.72 5.82
CA TYR A 179 -8.90 10.89 4.96
C TYR A 179 -8.93 12.25 4.27
N ARG A 180 -7.82 12.96 4.30
CA ARG A 180 -7.64 14.24 3.60
C ARG A 180 -6.30 14.26 2.91
N SER A 181 -6.29 14.65 1.64
CA SER A 181 -5.06 14.81 0.88
C SER A 181 -5.05 16.09 0.07
N VAL A 182 -3.83 16.53 -0.25
CA VAL A 182 -3.54 17.58 -1.21
C VAL A 182 -2.44 17.11 -2.13
N THR A 183 -2.70 17.18 -3.43
CA THR A 183 -1.69 17.00 -4.48
C THR A 183 -1.36 18.36 -5.06
N THR A 184 -0.09 18.74 -5.06
CA THR A 184 0.41 19.96 -5.68
C THR A 184 1.14 19.58 -6.97
N ASP A 185 0.71 20.15 -8.10
CA ASP A 185 1.34 19.95 -9.41
C ASP A 185 2.26 21.11 -9.72
N TYR A 186 3.56 20.85 -9.76
CA TYR A 186 4.57 21.88 -10.06
C TYR A 186 4.70 22.21 -11.56
N LEU A 187 4.10 21.40 -12.44
CA LEU A 187 4.04 21.69 -13.87
C LEU A 187 2.87 22.61 -14.22
N GLN A 188 1.88 22.69 -13.33
CA GLN A 188 0.71 23.56 -13.45
C GLN A 188 0.79 24.74 -12.45
N ASN A 189 1.92 25.44 -12.42
CA ASN A 189 2.18 26.60 -11.55
C ASN A 189 1.93 26.36 -10.04
N GLY A 190 1.98 25.11 -9.59
CA GLY A 190 1.70 24.74 -8.22
C GLY A 190 0.22 24.60 -7.87
N ASP A 191 -0.62 24.34 -8.86
CA ASP A 191 -2.04 24.07 -8.67
C ASP A 191 -2.25 22.90 -7.69
N LYS A 192 -3.31 23.01 -6.90
CA LYS A 192 -3.61 22.08 -5.82
C LYS A 192 -4.94 21.37 -6.04
N ALA A 193 -4.91 20.06 -5.97
CA ALA A 193 -6.10 19.21 -5.91
C ALA A 193 -6.29 18.68 -4.48
N TRP A 194 -7.45 18.93 -3.89
CA TRP A 194 -7.83 18.52 -2.54
C TRP A 194 -8.82 17.37 -2.60
N VAL A 195 -8.62 16.36 -1.76
CA VAL A 195 -9.56 15.26 -1.58
C VAL A 195 -9.88 15.14 -0.09
N SER A 196 -11.18 14.96 0.21
CA SER A 196 -11.66 14.57 1.52
C SER A 196 -12.62 13.41 1.34
N GLN A 197 -12.34 12.30 2.02
CA GLN A 197 -13.11 11.06 1.94
C GLN A 197 -13.25 10.48 3.33
N ASP A 198 -14.45 10.04 3.69
CA ASP A 198 -14.69 9.37 4.95
C ASP A 198 -15.52 8.10 4.76
N ARG A 199 -15.41 7.17 5.69
CA ARG A 199 -16.14 5.91 5.63
C ARG A 199 -16.28 5.27 7.00
N VAL A 200 -17.46 4.71 7.24
CA VAL A 200 -17.66 3.69 8.27
C VAL A 200 -17.56 2.33 7.63
N THR A 201 -16.76 1.45 8.21
CA THR A 201 -16.61 0.04 7.85
C THR A 201 -16.89 -0.85 9.04
N LYS A 202 -17.35 -2.07 8.78
CA LYS A 202 -17.70 -3.04 9.82
C LYS A 202 -17.12 -4.41 9.54
N ARG A 203 -16.89 -5.16 10.63
CA ARG A 203 -16.54 -6.58 10.61
C ARG A 203 -17.45 -7.32 11.57
N LEU A 204 -17.93 -8.48 11.14
CA LEU A 204 -18.71 -9.40 11.94
C LEU A 204 -18.13 -10.79 11.75
N GLY A 205 -18.07 -11.58 12.81
CA GLY A 205 -17.57 -12.95 12.74
C GLY A 205 -18.26 -13.83 13.75
N ALA A 206 -18.41 -15.09 13.42
CA ALA A 206 -18.86 -16.14 14.31
C ALA A 206 -18.03 -17.41 14.08
N LEU A 207 -17.63 -18.04 15.15
CA LEU A 207 -16.95 -19.34 15.18
C LEU A 207 -17.51 -20.17 16.31
N TYR A 208 -17.68 -21.46 16.07
CA TYR A 208 -18.04 -22.41 17.14
C TYR A 208 -17.01 -23.55 17.19
N ALA A 209 -16.32 -23.66 18.30
CA ALA A 209 -15.36 -24.73 18.57
C ALA A 209 -16.04 -25.94 19.22
N PHE A 210 -16.11 -27.05 18.50
CA PHE A 210 -16.58 -28.32 19.02
C PHE A 210 -15.46 -29.06 19.74
N ASP A 211 -15.82 -29.89 20.73
CA ASP A 211 -14.87 -30.69 21.53
C ASP A 211 -14.05 -31.69 20.69
N ASN A 212 -14.54 -32.05 19.50
CA ASN A 212 -13.85 -32.94 18.57
C ASN A 212 -12.79 -32.23 17.70
N GLY A 213 -12.47 -30.94 17.97
CA GLY A 213 -11.47 -30.13 17.26
C GLY A 213 -11.99 -29.46 15.99
N ILE A 214 -13.24 -29.69 15.59
CA ILE A 214 -13.85 -29.06 14.43
C ILE A 214 -14.34 -27.67 14.83
N SER A 215 -14.03 -26.62 14.04
CA SER A 215 -14.46 -25.26 14.32
C SER A 215 -14.92 -24.56 13.02
N PRO A 216 -16.22 -24.66 12.66
CA PRO A 216 -16.80 -23.91 11.58
C PRO A 216 -16.81 -22.41 11.92
N PHE A 217 -16.64 -21.58 10.89
CA PHE A 217 -16.71 -20.13 11.03
C PHE A 217 -17.35 -19.46 9.82
N ILE A 218 -17.87 -18.27 10.04
CA ILE A 218 -18.31 -17.34 9.02
C ILE A 218 -17.89 -15.94 9.40
N SER A 219 -17.49 -15.13 8.42
CA SER A 219 -17.18 -13.74 8.65
C SER A 219 -17.67 -12.84 7.51
N TYR A 220 -17.95 -11.59 7.85
CA TYR A 220 -18.24 -10.50 6.94
C TYR A 220 -17.30 -9.35 7.25
N SER A 221 -16.70 -8.75 6.23
CA SER A 221 -15.85 -7.57 6.38
C SER A 221 -16.04 -6.58 5.25
N GLU A 222 -15.93 -5.30 5.60
CA GLU A 222 -15.88 -4.19 4.66
C GLU A 222 -14.48 -3.57 4.66
N GLY A 223 -14.02 -3.11 3.49
CA GLY A 223 -12.76 -2.41 3.33
C GLY A 223 -12.95 -1.03 2.73
N PHE A 224 -12.06 -0.14 3.07
CA PHE A 224 -11.98 1.23 2.55
C PHE A 224 -10.52 1.52 2.19
N ALA A 225 -10.29 1.98 0.95
CA ALA A 225 -9.01 2.48 0.50
C ALA A 225 -9.21 3.87 -0.13
N PRO A 226 -8.68 4.92 0.50
CA PRO A 226 -8.76 6.26 -0.07
C PRO A 226 -7.93 6.33 -1.36
N VAL A 227 -8.38 7.18 -2.28
CA VAL A 227 -7.72 7.40 -3.57
C VAL A 227 -7.38 8.87 -3.70
N SER A 228 -6.13 9.16 -4.02
CA SER A 228 -5.68 10.52 -4.37
C SER A 228 -5.74 10.71 -5.88
N PRO A 229 -6.05 11.93 -6.37
CA PRO A 229 -6.03 12.20 -7.80
C PRO A 229 -4.62 12.05 -8.36
N GLN A 230 -4.53 11.42 -9.51
CA GLN A 230 -3.30 11.33 -10.29
C GLN A 230 -3.54 11.91 -11.69
N GLY A 231 -2.57 12.64 -12.20
CA GLY A 231 -2.65 13.27 -13.51
C GLY A 231 -3.71 14.39 -13.58
N THR A 232 -4.54 14.38 -14.62
CA THR A 232 -5.54 15.42 -14.91
C THR A 232 -6.89 15.21 -14.21
N LEU A 233 -7.01 14.20 -13.32
CA LEU A 233 -8.27 13.94 -12.61
C LEU A 233 -8.63 15.09 -11.68
N VAL A 234 -9.86 15.55 -11.78
CA VAL A 234 -10.40 16.57 -10.89
C VAL A 234 -10.75 15.92 -9.55
N ALA A 235 -10.30 16.50 -8.44
CA ALA A 235 -10.44 15.93 -7.10
C ALA A 235 -11.89 15.52 -6.73
N LYS A 236 -12.89 16.26 -7.20
CA LYS A 236 -14.33 15.97 -6.96
C LYS A 236 -14.82 14.67 -7.59
N ASP A 237 -14.12 14.15 -8.60
CA ASP A 237 -14.52 12.95 -9.34
C ASP A 237 -13.86 11.68 -8.79
N VAL A 238 -12.97 11.84 -7.80
CA VAL A 238 -12.24 10.72 -7.18
C VAL A 238 -13.04 10.17 -6.02
N LYS A 239 -13.49 8.92 -6.16
CA LYS A 239 -14.20 8.17 -5.12
C LYS A 239 -13.27 7.13 -4.48
N PRO A 240 -13.42 6.86 -3.16
CA PRO A 240 -12.66 5.81 -2.52
C PRO A 240 -13.03 4.43 -3.08
N THR A 241 -12.07 3.53 -3.05
CA THR A 241 -12.33 2.11 -3.30
C THR A 241 -12.92 1.47 -2.06
N THR A 242 -14.01 0.74 -2.23
CA THR A 242 -14.65 -0.01 -1.14
C THR A 242 -14.76 -1.48 -1.53
N SER A 243 -14.63 -2.36 -0.55
CA SER A 243 -14.78 -3.80 -0.73
C SER A 243 -15.74 -4.39 0.30
N LYS A 244 -16.36 -5.51 -0.05
CA LYS A 244 -17.15 -6.34 0.85
C LYS A 244 -16.72 -7.78 0.62
N GLN A 245 -16.49 -8.49 1.71
CA GLN A 245 -16.06 -9.88 1.69
C GLN A 245 -16.92 -10.69 2.64
N VAL A 246 -17.35 -11.86 2.19
CA VAL A 246 -17.93 -12.92 3.01
C VAL A 246 -17.00 -14.12 2.90
N GLU A 247 -16.63 -14.69 4.02
CA GLU A 247 -15.79 -15.88 4.11
C GLU A 247 -16.45 -16.89 5.04
N GLY A 248 -16.43 -18.16 4.67
CA GLY A 248 -16.89 -19.26 5.50
C GLY A 248 -15.94 -20.45 5.35
N GLY A 249 -15.76 -21.20 6.43
CA GLY A 249 -14.86 -22.32 6.43
C GLY A 249 -14.94 -23.16 7.68
N VAL A 250 -14.09 -24.17 7.73
CA VAL A 250 -13.95 -25.06 8.89
C VAL A 250 -12.46 -25.13 9.23
N LYS A 251 -12.13 -24.87 10.50
CA LYS A 251 -10.81 -25.14 11.07
C LYS A 251 -10.85 -26.49 11.75
N TYR A 252 -9.78 -27.26 11.65
CA TYR A 252 -9.64 -28.52 12.36
C TYR A 252 -8.33 -28.55 13.14
N LEU A 253 -8.43 -28.68 14.44
CA LEU A 253 -7.29 -28.87 15.34
C LEU A 253 -7.13 -30.35 15.62
N LEU A 254 -6.05 -30.95 15.10
CA LEU A 254 -5.64 -32.29 15.49
C LEU A 254 -5.20 -32.24 16.96
N ALA A 255 -5.80 -33.09 17.80
CA ALA A 255 -5.26 -33.28 19.13
C ALA A 255 -3.91 -33.96 19.00
N ASP A 256 -2.87 -33.37 19.57
CA ASP A 256 -1.56 -34.03 19.73
C ASP A 256 -1.80 -35.21 20.72
N TYR A 257 -1.54 -36.44 20.22
CA TYR A 257 -1.51 -37.64 21.04
C TYR A 257 -0.15 -37.76 21.76
#